data_b7cfeb446aff40b6ca8d136e60a5668d
#
_entry.id   b7cfeb446aff40b6ca8d136e60a5668d
#
_cell.length_a   1.000
_cell.length_b   1.000
_cell.length_c   1.000
_cell.angle_alpha   90.00
_cell.angle_beta   90.00
_cell.angle_gamma   90.00
#
_symmetry.space_group_name_H-M   'P 1'
#
loop_
_entity.id
_entity.type
_entity.pdbx_description
1 polymer ?
#
loop_
_entity_poly.entity_id
_entity_poly.type
_entity_poly.pdbx_seq_one_letter_code
_entity_poly.pdbx_strand_id
1 'polypeptide(L)'
;MTTLGTASAGPGEMDTGRLEVGETRDGTTVGLPCAVIEGASDGETLYLQAASDGDELNGVGVVSRVVPRLDPAELSGTVLVVGIVNYHAFQVAEHRNPIDDTKMNRAYPGDDGGTSSERIAATTFDAATRADLILDLHQGSTSQMIDEVRVRCGRRHRLHDECLELAKTFGCG
;
A
#
# COMPACT_ATOMS: atom_id res chain seq x y z
N MET A 1 12.39 4.66 15.57
CA MET A 1 12.77 4.86 14.15
C MET A 1 12.21 3.70 13.34
N THR A 2 11.33 4.00 12.43
CA THR A 2 10.63 3.02 11.56
C THR A 2 11.18 3.11 10.15
N THR A 3 11.29 1.96 9.47
CA THR A 3 11.85 1.88 8.11
C THR A 3 10.91 1.14 7.18
N LEU A 4 10.89 1.54 5.90
CA LEU A 4 10.22 0.82 4.81
C LEU A 4 11.06 0.99 3.53
N GLY A 5 11.72 -0.09 3.08
CA GLY A 5 12.71 0.01 2.03
C GLY A 5 13.82 0.99 2.39
N THR A 6 14.01 2.02 1.56
CA THR A 6 15.02 3.08 1.80
C THR A 6 14.48 4.25 2.62
N ALA A 7 13.17 4.33 2.87
CA ALA A 7 12.58 5.36 3.73
C ALA A 7 12.82 5.04 5.22
N SER A 8 13.11 6.07 6.03
CA SER A 8 13.39 5.93 7.47
C SER A 8 12.99 7.20 8.23
N ALA A 9 12.06 7.09 9.18
CA ALA A 9 11.58 8.21 9.98
C ALA A 9 11.68 7.91 11.48
N GLY A 10 11.97 8.94 12.28
CA GLY A 10 11.85 8.95 13.72
C GLY A 10 10.54 9.59 14.20
N PRO A 11 10.25 9.59 15.52
CA PRO A 11 9.04 10.21 16.06
C PRO A 11 8.88 11.68 15.63
N GLY A 12 7.71 12.01 15.07
CA GLY A 12 7.39 13.33 14.54
C GLY A 12 8.05 13.62 13.17
N GLU A 13 8.52 12.60 12.46
CA GLU A 13 9.15 12.74 11.16
C GLU A 13 8.44 11.96 10.05
N MET A 14 8.68 12.37 8.81
CA MET A 14 8.25 11.68 7.60
C MET A 14 9.42 11.57 6.63
N ASP A 15 9.55 10.41 6.00
CA ASP A 15 10.53 10.19 4.94
C ASP A 15 9.91 9.39 3.78
N THR A 16 10.47 9.55 2.58
CA THR A 16 10.06 8.87 1.37
C THR A 16 11.22 8.09 0.76
N GLY A 17 10.92 6.97 0.12
CA GLY A 17 11.95 6.10 -0.42
C GLY A 17 11.44 5.15 -1.49
N ARG A 18 12.16 4.06 -1.63
CA ARG A 18 11.84 2.96 -2.54
C ARG A 18 11.86 1.63 -1.78
N LEU A 19 10.83 0.84 -1.97
CA LEU A 19 10.74 -0.54 -1.50
C LEU A 19 11.15 -1.46 -2.65
N GLU A 20 12.34 -2.05 -2.57
CA GLU A 20 12.87 -2.93 -3.62
C GLU A 20 12.08 -4.24 -3.68
N VAL A 21 11.76 -4.68 -4.91
CA VAL A 21 10.99 -5.90 -5.18
C VAL A 21 11.69 -6.83 -6.17
N GLY A 22 12.90 -6.51 -6.57
CA GLY A 22 13.73 -7.28 -7.47
C GLY A 22 14.34 -6.45 -8.60
N GLU A 23 14.76 -7.14 -9.65
CA GLU A 23 15.44 -6.54 -10.81
C GLU A 23 14.70 -6.88 -12.11
N THR A 24 14.84 -6.01 -13.08
CA THR A 24 14.50 -6.27 -14.48
C THR A 24 15.59 -7.15 -15.13
N ARG A 25 15.35 -7.62 -16.37
CA ARG A 25 16.29 -8.49 -17.09
C ARG A 25 17.66 -7.85 -17.38
N ASP A 26 17.73 -6.53 -17.39
CA ASP A 26 18.96 -5.75 -17.61
C ASP A 26 19.67 -5.38 -16.30
N GLY A 27 19.19 -5.89 -15.16
CA GLY A 27 19.76 -5.63 -13.83
C GLY A 27 19.32 -4.31 -13.21
N THR A 28 18.34 -3.59 -13.80
CA THR A 28 17.80 -2.39 -13.18
C THR A 28 16.91 -2.76 -12.00
N THR A 29 17.20 -2.21 -10.82
CA THR A 29 16.40 -2.43 -9.61
C THR A 29 14.98 -1.87 -9.78
N VAL A 30 13.99 -2.69 -9.48
CA VAL A 30 12.58 -2.29 -9.41
C VAL A 30 12.27 -1.92 -7.97
N GLY A 31 11.92 -0.65 -7.74
CA GLY A 31 11.55 -0.14 -6.43
C GLY A 31 10.19 0.55 -6.46
N LEU A 32 9.29 0.13 -5.59
CA LEU A 32 7.97 0.75 -5.41
C LEU A 32 8.12 2.06 -4.63
N PRO A 33 7.41 3.15 -5.00
CA PRO A 33 7.42 4.38 -4.21
C PRO A 33 6.79 4.11 -2.84
N CYS A 34 7.52 4.43 -1.78
CA CYS A 34 7.06 4.23 -0.41
C CYS A 34 7.30 5.47 0.46
N ALA A 35 6.60 5.52 1.60
CA ALA A 35 6.82 6.52 2.64
C ALA A 35 6.62 5.90 4.02
N VAL A 36 7.28 6.49 5.01
CA VAL A 36 7.05 6.26 6.44
C VAL A 36 6.67 7.60 7.06
N ILE A 37 5.56 7.62 7.77
CA ILE A 37 5.15 8.75 8.60
C ILE A 37 5.10 8.22 10.04
N GLU A 38 6.05 8.62 10.86
CA GLU A 38 6.13 8.26 12.28
C GLU A 38 5.53 9.39 13.11
N GLY A 39 4.43 9.12 13.78
CA GLY A 39 3.78 10.09 14.64
C GLY A 39 4.64 10.48 15.85
N ALA A 40 4.38 11.66 16.42
CA ALA A 40 5.09 12.14 17.60
C ALA A 40 4.76 11.35 18.88
N SER A 41 3.69 10.55 18.87
CA SER A 41 3.26 9.70 19.99
C SER A 41 2.94 8.29 19.52
N ASP A 42 3.04 7.34 20.44
CA ASP A 42 2.72 5.93 20.21
C ASP A 42 1.24 5.75 19.77
N GLY A 43 0.99 4.76 18.93
CA GLY A 43 -0.33 4.39 18.44
C GLY A 43 -0.26 3.20 17.48
N GLU A 44 -1.37 2.93 16.80
CA GLU A 44 -1.49 1.85 15.85
C GLU A 44 -0.71 2.14 14.56
N THR A 45 -0.32 1.09 13.87
CA THR A 45 0.32 1.17 12.56
C THR A 45 -0.72 0.92 11.47
N LEU A 46 -0.86 1.88 10.55
CA LEU A 46 -1.66 1.75 9.34
C LEU A 46 -0.75 1.46 8.14
N TYR A 47 -1.03 0.40 7.39
CA TYR A 47 -0.47 0.19 6.06
C TYR A 47 -1.43 0.71 5.00
N LEU A 48 -0.98 1.65 4.18
CA LEU A 48 -1.74 2.26 3.09
C LEU A 48 -1.13 1.88 1.75
N GLN A 49 -1.92 1.26 0.86
CA GLN A 49 -1.47 0.97 -0.50
C GLN A 49 -2.47 1.42 -1.56
N ALA A 50 -1.96 1.55 -2.80
CA ALA A 50 -2.75 1.86 -3.99
C ALA A 50 -2.19 1.16 -5.22
N ALA A 51 -2.96 1.14 -6.31
CA ALA A 51 -2.61 0.55 -7.60
C ALA A 51 -2.12 -0.89 -7.50
N SER A 52 -2.81 -1.72 -6.73
CA SER A 52 -2.73 -3.19 -6.83
C SER A 52 -3.20 -3.66 -8.22
N ASP A 53 -4.16 -2.98 -8.79
CA ASP A 53 -4.54 -3.05 -10.20
C ASP A 53 -4.00 -1.77 -10.89
N GLY A 54 -3.14 -1.91 -11.91
CA GLY A 54 -2.30 -0.81 -12.41
C GLY A 54 -3.04 0.29 -13.18
N ASP A 55 -4.27 0.03 -13.63
CA ASP A 55 -5.17 0.97 -14.27
C ASP A 55 -6.06 1.76 -13.28
N GLU A 56 -5.96 1.47 -11.99
CA GLU A 56 -6.75 2.10 -10.93
C GLU A 56 -6.02 3.32 -10.33
N LEU A 57 -6.02 4.43 -11.08
CA LEU A 57 -5.15 5.59 -10.85
C LEU A 57 -5.61 6.52 -9.72
N ASN A 58 -6.91 6.50 -9.34
CA ASN A 58 -7.44 7.43 -8.34
C ASN A 58 -6.81 7.23 -6.96
N GLY A 59 -6.53 5.98 -6.57
CA GLY A 59 -5.83 5.67 -5.32
C GLY A 59 -4.44 6.32 -5.26
N VAL A 60 -3.68 6.29 -6.36
CA VAL A 60 -2.38 6.98 -6.46
C VAL A 60 -2.56 8.49 -6.33
N GLY A 61 -3.61 9.05 -6.94
CA GLY A 61 -3.97 10.46 -6.81
C GLY A 61 -4.33 10.85 -5.36
N VAL A 62 -5.00 9.96 -4.62
CA VAL A 62 -5.29 10.15 -3.19
C VAL A 62 -4.00 10.14 -2.38
N VAL A 63 -3.16 9.10 -2.51
CA VAL A 63 -1.89 8.97 -1.80
C VAL A 63 -1.01 10.20 -2.02
N SER A 64 -0.83 10.62 -3.28
CA SER A 64 0.02 11.76 -3.64
C SER A 64 -0.46 13.11 -3.07
N ARG A 65 -1.74 13.23 -2.72
CA ARG A 65 -2.31 14.46 -2.15
C ARG A 65 -2.46 14.42 -0.65
N VAL A 66 -2.75 13.24 -0.09
CA VAL A 66 -3.01 13.08 1.36
C VAL A 66 -1.70 12.97 2.12
N VAL A 67 -0.78 12.10 1.69
CA VAL A 67 0.47 11.83 2.42
C VAL A 67 1.27 13.11 2.71
N PRO A 68 1.52 14.03 1.75
CA PRO A 68 2.26 15.26 2.03
C PRO A 68 1.53 16.27 2.94
N ARG A 69 0.27 16.02 3.28
CA ARG A 69 -0.53 16.87 4.18
C ARG A 69 -0.64 16.33 5.60
N LEU A 70 -0.19 15.10 5.83
CA LEU A 70 -0.11 14.56 7.18
C LEU A 70 1.00 15.31 7.93
N ASP A 71 0.66 15.84 9.10
CA ASP A 71 1.64 16.42 9.99
C ASP A 71 2.08 15.36 11.01
N PRO A 72 3.30 14.85 10.94
CA PRO A 72 3.78 13.83 11.86
C PRO A 72 3.78 14.30 13.33
N ALA A 73 3.88 15.62 13.56
CA ALA A 73 3.85 16.18 14.91
C ALA A 73 2.46 16.07 15.57
N GLU A 74 1.38 16.01 14.77
CA GLU A 74 0.00 15.87 15.23
C GLU A 74 -0.51 14.42 15.16
N LEU A 75 0.28 13.49 14.61
CA LEU A 75 -0.10 12.09 14.42
C LEU A 75 0.25 11.25 15.65
N SER A 76 -0.62 10.28 15.99
CA SER A 76 -0.33 9.17 16.89
C SER A 76 -0.24 7.87 16.08
N GLY A 77 0.82 7.07 16.33
CA GLY A 77 1.08 5.84 15.59
C GLY A 77 1.87 6.07 14.30
N THR A 78 1.86 5.08 13.42
CA THR A 78 2.70 5.06 12.21
C THR A 78 1.86 4.84 10.97
N VAL A 79 2.20 5.50 9.86
CA VAL A 79 1.65 5.18 8.52
C VAL A 79 2.76 4.68 7.61
N LEU A 80 2.65 3.42 7.17
CA LEU A 80 3.49 2.80 6.15
C LEU A 80 2.77 2.89 4.81
N VAL A 81 3.39 3.49 3.81
CA VAL A 81 2.74 3.74 2.51
C VAL A 81 3.48 3.05 1.39
N VAL A 82 2.76 2.30 0.54
CA VAL A 82 3.21 1.85 -0.78
C VAL A 82 2.28 2.45 -1.83
N GLY A 83 2.69 3.56 -2.44
CA GLY A 83 1.81 4.37 -3.30
C GLY A 83 1.45 3.71 -4.63
N ILE A 84 2.28 2.79 -5.13
CA ILE A 84 2.07 2.03 -6.37
C ILE A 84 2.58 0.61 -6.13
N VAL A 85 1.66 -0.35 -5.98
CA VAL A 85 2.00 -1.75 -5.77
C VAL A 85 2.38 -2.43 -7.08
N ASN A 86 1.47 -2.46 -8.06
CA ASN A 86 1.70 -3.10 -9.34
C ASN A 86 2.44 -2.17 -10.30
N TYR A 87 3.73 -1.95 -10.03
CA TYR A 87 4.56 -0.99 -10.75
C TYR A 87 4.53 -1.18 -12.26
N HIS A 88 4.69 -2.41 -12.75
CA HIS A 88 4.74 -2.68 -14.19
C HIS A 88 3.39 -2.42 -14.88
N ALA A 89 2.31 -2.83 -14.26
CA ALA A 89 0.96 -2.59 -14.76
C ALA A 89 0.61 -1.09 -14.77
N PHE A 90 1.01 -0.37 -13.72
CA PHE A 90 0.83 1.08 -13.63
C PHE A 90 1.53 1.83 -14.78
N GLN A 91 2.75 1.41 -15.19
CA GLN A 91 3.50 2.07 -16.26
C GLN A 91 2.78 2.04 -17.61
N VAL A 92 1.92 1.04 -17.83
CA VAL A 92 1.17 0.84 -19.09
C VAL A 92 -0.34 1.03 -18.92
N ALA A 93 -0.77 1.40 -17.71
CA ALA A 93 -2.18 1.55 -17.32
C ALA A 93 -3.02 0.30 -17.63
N GLU A 94 -2.48 -0.86 -17.32
CA GLU A 94 -3.14 -2.15 -17.46
C GLU A 94 -3.54 -2.72 -16.10
N HIS A 95 -4.58 -3.57 -16.09
CA HIS A 95 -5.08 -4.18 -14.87
C HIS A 95 -4.16 -5.28 -14.32
N ARG A 96 -3.48 -5.99 -15.23
CA ARG A 96 -2.57 -7.10 -14.92
C ARG A 96 -1.13 -6.70 -15.11
N ASN A 97 -0.23 -7.34 -14.36
CA ASN A 97 1.20 -7.19 -14.57
C ASN A 97 1.59 -7.72 -15.97
N PRO A 98 2.09 -6.86 -16.88
CA PRO A 98 2.42 -7.27 -18.25
C PRO A 98 3.63 -8.21 -18.35
N ILE A 99 4.40 -8.39 -17.26
CA ILE A 99 5.58 -9.27 -17.24
C ILE A 99 5.17 -10.74 -17.14
N ASP A 100 4.10 -11.05 -16.40
CA ASP A 100 3.67 -12.43 -16.09
C ASP A 100 2.15 -12.65 -16.19
N ASP A 101 1.40 -11.68 -16.73
CA ASP A 101 -0.07 -11.68 -16.89
C ASP A 101 -0.84 -11.99 -15.59
N THR A 102 -0.29 -11.63 -14.45
CA THR A 102 -0.89 -11.93 -13.14
C THR A 102 -1.67 -10.74 -12.59
N LYS A 103 -2.86 -10.99 -12.02
CA LYS A 103 -3.54 -10.04 -11.16
C LYS A 103 -2.85 -10.03 -9.79
N MET A 104 -2.43 -8.84 -9.32
CA MET A 104 -1.72 -8.69 -8.06
C MET A 104 -2.46 -9.31 -6.87
N ASN A 105 -3.76 -9.13 -6.79
CA ASN A 105 -4.62 -9.67 -5.71
C ASN A 105 -4.80 -11.19 -5.76
N ARG A 106 -4.12 -11.91 -6.66
CA ARG A 106 -4.03 -13.37 -6.72
C ARG A 106 -2.62 -13.90 -6.43
N ALA A 107 -1.64 -13.01 -6.36
CA ALA A 107 -0.25 -13.37 -6.09
C ALA A 107 0.07 -13.49 -4.59
N TYR A 108 -0.70 -12.86 -3.71
CA TYR A 108 -0.45 -12.91 -2.26
C TYR A 108 -0.59 -14.31 -1.66
N PRO A 109 0.27 -14.68 -0.68
CA PRO A 109 1.27 -13.87 0.01
C PRO A 109 2.55 -13.61 -0.79
N GLY A 110 2.73 -14.24 -1.94
CA GLY A 110 3.90 -14.11 -2.79
C GLY A 110 5.00 -15.14 -2.54
N ASP A 111 6.07 -15.02 -3.32
CA ASP A 111 7.30 -15.81 -3.22
C ASP A 111 8.48 -14.95 -3.72
N ASP A 112 9.50 -14.75 -2.91
CA ASP A 112 10.68 -13.94 -3.24
C ASP A 112 11.49 -14.54 -4.43
N GLY A 113 11.42 -15.85 -4.62
CA GLY A 113 12.03 -16.58 -5.74
C GLY A 113 11.11 -16.74 -6.95
N GLY A 114 9.88 -16.24 -6.88
CA GLY A 114 8.83 -16.46 -7.86
C GLY A 114 8.84 -15.49 -9.05
N THR A 115 7.69 -15.39 -9.70
CA THR A 115 7.42 -14.46 -10.81
C THR A 115 7.53 -12.99 -10.37
N SER A 116 7.46 -12.06 -11.31
CA SER A 116 7.46 -10.62 -10.99
C SER A 116 6.37 -10.24 -10.00
N SER A 117 5.15 -10.71 -10.23
CA SER A 117 4.01 -10.43 -9.34
C SER A 117 4.17 -11.09 -7.97
N GLU A 118 4.70 -12.31 -7.90
CA GLU A 118 4.92 -13.00 -6.63
C GLU A 118 5.98 -12.30 -5.78
N ARG A 119 7.07 -11.80 -6.37
CA ARG A 119 8.09 -11.02 -5.65
C ARG A 119 7.52 -9.70 -5.12
N ILE A 120 6.75 -8.97 -5.94
CA ILE A 120 6.06 -7.75 -5.49
C ILE A 120 5.11 -8.08 -4.34
N ALA A 121 4.32 -9.15 -4.47
CA ALA A 121 3.39 -9.59 -3.45
C ALA A 121 4.09 -9.97 -2.14
N ALA A 122 5.19 -10.73 -2.19
CA ALA A 122 5.95 -11.13 -1.00
C ALA A 122 6.47 -9.90 -0.23
N THR A 123 7.11 -8.97 -0.94
CA THR A 123 7.67 -7.76 -0.32
C THR A 123 6.58 -6.84 0.27
N THR A 124 5.48 -6.64 -0.44
CA THR A 124 4.37 -5.79 0.05
C THR A 124 3.57 -6.48 1.15
N PHE A 125 3.45 -7.81 1.12
CA PHE A 125 2.83 -8.59 2.18
C PHE A 125 3.65 -8.53 3.49
N ASP A 126 4.97 -8.66 3.41
CA ASP A 126 5.86 -8.49 4.57
C ASP A 126 5.67 -7.11 5.21
N ALA A 127 5.65 -6.05 4.39
CA ALA A 127 5.39 -4.70 4.87
C ALA A 127 4.00 -4.57 5.53
N ALA A 128 2.96 -5.15 4.93
CA ALA A 128 1.59 -5.12 5.44
C ALA A 128 1.42 -5.89 6.75
N THR A 129 2.15 -6.99 6.96
CA THR A 129 2.08 -7.77 8.22
C THR A 129 2.63 -7.03 9.45
N ARG A 130 3.32 -5.92 9.24
CA ARG A 130 3.83 -5.04 10.30
C ARG A 130 2.78 -4.07 10.84
N ALA A 131 1.64 -3.99 10.19
CA ALA A 131 0.58 -3.04 10.52
C ALA A 131 -0.57 -3.70 11.31
N ASP A 132 -1.23 -2.91 12.14
CA ASP A 132 -2.46 -3.27 12.83
C ASP A 132 -3.67 -3.19 11.90
N LEU A 133 -3.67 -2.20 11.01
CA LEU A 133 -4.74 -1.92 10.06
C LEU A 133 -4.18 -1.79 8.63
N ILE A 134 -4.97 -2.22 7.64
CA ILE A 134 -4.61 -2.13 6.22
C ILE A 134 -5.71 -1.36 5.48
N LEU A 135 -5.31 -0.36 4.69
CA LEU A 135 -6.15 0.36 3.76
C LEU A 135 -5.62 0.17 2.33
N ASP A 136 -6.40 -0.53 1.50
CA ASP A 136 -6.09 -0.77 0.09
C ASP A 136 -7.05 0.02 -0.81
N LEU A 137 -6.50 0.98 -1.57
CA LEU A 137 -7.28 1.90 -2.39
C LEU A 137 -7.47 1.32 -3.79
N HIS A 138 -8.71 1.07 -4.12
CA HIS A 138 -9.16 0.57 -5.43
C HIS A 138 -10.11 1.54 -6.13
N GLN A 139 -10.41 1.26 -7.40
CA GLN A 139 -11.52 1.82 -8.17
C GLN A 139 -12.08 0.75 -9.11
N GLY A 140 -13.11 1.07 -9.90
CA GLY A 140 -13.66 0.17 -10.91
C GLY A 140 -12.96 0.30 -12.26
N SER A 141 -11.66 -0.02 -12.36
CA SER A 141 -10.85 0.17 -13.56
C SER A 141 -10.85 1.64 -14.06
N THR A 142 -10.48 1.90 -15.31
CA THR A 142 -10.38 3.27 -15.88
C THR A 142 -11.74 3.95 -16.10
N SER A 143 -12.84 3.20 -16.10
CA SER A 143 -14.16 3.70 -16.52
C SER A 143 -15.21 3.82 -15.41
N GLN A 144 -14.93 3.34 -14.20
CA GLN A 144 -15.90 3.31 -13.11
C GLN A 144 -15.33 3.84 -11.79
N MET A 145 -16.08 4.71 -11.14
CA MET A 145 -15.93 4.99 -9.72
C MET A 145 -16.81 4.00 -8.96
N ILE A 146 -16.24 3.35 -7.94
CA ILE A 146 -16.98 2.51 -7.00
C ILE A 146 -17.02 3.26 -5.66
N ASP A 147 -18.23 3.58 -5.20
CA ASP A 147 -18.48 4.15 -3.88
C ASP A 147 -18.74 3.00 -2.90
N GLU A 148 -17.69 2.31 -2.51
CA GLU A 148 -17.76 1.10 -1.70
C GLU A 148 -16.56 0.96 -0.78
N VAL A 149 -16.79 0.62 0.48
CA VAL A 149 -15.76 0.17 1.42
C VAL A 149 -16.00 -1.30 1.76
N ARG A 150 -14.99 -2.13 1.59
CA ARG A 150 -15.03 -3.56 1.90
C ARG A 150 -14.21 -3.87 3.13
N VAL A 151 -14.88 -4.16 4.24
CA VAL A 151 -14.22 -4.70 5.44
C VAL A 151 -13.88 -6.16 5.21
N ARG A 152 -12.60 -6.49 5.12
CA ARG A 152 -12.11 -7.86 4.89
C ARG A 152 -11.83 -8.64 6.18
N CYS A 153 -11.84 -7.96 7.31
CA CYS A 153 -11.68 -8.57 8.62
C CYS A 153 -12.95 -9.36 9.01
N GLY A 154 -12.80 -10.66 9.25
CA GLY A 154 -13.92 -11.52 9.64
C GLY A 154 -14.54 -11.09 10.97
N ARG A 155 -15.87 -11.25 11.16
CA ARG A 155 -16.64 -10.84 12.36
C ARG A 155 -16.11 -11.39 13.70
N ARG A 156 -15.30 -12.43 13.68
CA ARG A 156 -14.68 -13.02 14.89
C ARG A 156 -13.23 -12.60 15.09
N HIS A 157 -12.69 -11.77 14.22
CA HIS A 157 -11.34 -11.27 14.36
C HIS A 157 -11.29 -10.19 15.44
N ARG A 158 -10.21 -10.12 16.22
CA ARG A 158 -10.06 -9.17 17.33
C ARG A 158 -10.16 -7.70 16.93
N LEU A 159 -9.78 -7.37 15.68
CA LEU A 159 -9.80 -6.00 15.14
C LEU A 159 -11.02 -5.74 14.22
N HIS A 160 -12.09 -6.55 14.31
CA HIS A 160 -13.25 -6.37 13.44
C HIS A 160 -13.94 -5.02 13.66
N ASP A 161 -14.11 -4.63 14.89
CA ASP A 161 -14.81 -3.39 15.25
C ASP A 161 -13.96 -2.17 14.85
N GLU A 162 -12.65 -2.21 15.01
CA GLU A 162 -11.70 -1.18 14.57
C GLU A 162 -11.69 -1.04 13.04
N CYS A 163 -11.67 -2.14 12.32
CA CYS A 163 -11.79 -2.13 10.85
C CYS A 163 -13.13 -1.53 10.40
N LEU A 164 -14.21 -1.81 11.13
CA LEU A 164 -15.53 -1.25 10.84
C LEU A 164 -15.60 0.25 11.12
N GLU A 165 -15.00 0.72 12.20
CA GLU A 165 -14.90 2.16 12.50
C GLU A 165 -14.03 2.89 11.46
N LEU A 166 -12.89 2.32 11.06
CA LEU A 166 -12.07 2.86 9.97
C LEU A 166 -12.89 2.98 8.67
N ALA A 167 -13.66 1.96 8.33
CA ALA A 167 -14.53 1.97 7.14
C ALA A 167 -15.59 3.08 7.20
N LYS A 168 -16.22 3.31 8.37
CA LYS A 168 -17.17 4.39 8.56
C LYS A 168 -16.51 5.78 8.46
N THR A 169 -15.31 5.91 9.03
CA THR A 169 -14.53 7.15 9.00
C THR A 169 -14.10 7.51 7.57
N PHE A 170 -13.88 6.52 6.72
CA PHE A 170 -13.55 6.73 5.30
C PHE A 170 -14.68 7.45 4.55
N GLY A 171 -15.94 7.35 4.99
CA GLY A 171 -17.03 8.21 4.57
C GLY A 171 -17.77 7.77 3.31
N CYS A 172 -17.62 6.53 2.86
CA CYS A 172 -18.53 5.92 1.91
C CYS A 172 -19.81 5.53 2.65
N GLY A 173 -20.89 6.26 2.40
CA GLY A 173 -22.19 6.10 3.05
C GLY A 173 -23.02 4.94 2.51
#